data_5744bab84e6a25406aa54f1ace07ad00
#
_entry.id   5744bab84e6a25406aa54f1ace07ad00
#
_cell.length_a   1.000
_cell.length_b   1.000
_cell.length_c   1.000
_cell.angle_alpha   90.00
_cell.angle_beta   90.00
_cell.angle_gamma   90.00
#
_symmetry.space_group_name_H-M   'P 1'
#
loop_
_entity.id
_entity.type
_entity.pdbx_description
1 polymer ?
#
loop_
_entity_poly.entity_id
_entity_poly.type
_entity_poly.pdbx_seq_one_letter_code
_entity_poly.pdbx_strand_id
1 'polypeptide(L)'
;MPPKTDPRARVLAAIESATAGGRREGDTEVPLGRKAARTRAALLEAARDVFTEKGYSQTSVGDIASTAGVSLGAFYQYFRDRVDVLATLVGEGAQRMLDDASQVWRPNEGRDGIRRVLHAFVTHYRATSKFQRVWEEVTHVDGELAALRRELVRTYTSAVEVALRLGQEEGSVRVDLDVEGAAVALTSMVDRTCYLRFVFDRQPGQGVEPTVDVLTDIWWTAVKA
;
A
#
# COMPACT_ATOMS: atom_id res chain seq x y z
N MET A 1 29.68 -4.55 -0.35
CA MET A 1 28.22 -4.69 -0.33
C MET A 1 27.64 -3.28 -0.14
N PRO A 2 26.83 -2.72 -1.03
CA PRO A 2 26.26 -1.39 -0.82
C PRO A 2 25.39 -1.41 0.45
N PRO A 3 25.31 -0.29 1.20
CA PRO A 3 24.47 -0.22 2.38
C PRO A 3 23.03 -0.54 1.99
N LYS A 4 22.39 -1.47 2.70
CA LYS A 4 20.96 -1.79 2.52
C LYS A 4 20.18 -0.52 2.86
N THR A 5 19.72 0.19 1.86
CA THR A 5 18.87 1.39 2.03
C THR A 5 17.64 0.98 2.85
N ASP A 6 17.34 1.74 3.88
CA ASP A 6 16.14 1.55 4.71
C ASP A 6 14.90 1.36 3.83
N PRO A 7 14.13 0.28 4.00
CA PRO A 7 12.91 0.05 3.22
C PRO A 7 11.94 1.24 3.23
N ARG A 8 11.82 1.94 4.35
CA ARG A 8 11.00 3.16 4.47
C ARG A 8 11.52 4.28 3.58
N ALA A 9 12.83 4.51 3.55
CA ALA A 9 13.43 5.53 2.69
C ALA A 9 13.20 5.24 1.21
N ARG A 10 13.16 3.98 0.80
CA ARG A 10 12.87 3.56 -0.59
C ARG A 10 11.43 3.85 -0.99
N VAL A 11 10.46 3.57 -0.10
CA VAL A 11 9.05 3.90 -0.36
C VAL A 11 8.86 5.40 -0.43
N LEU A 12 9.44 6.16 0.49
CA LEU A 12 9.37 7.62 0.48
C LEU A 12 9.94 8.19 -0.82
N ALA A 13 11.11 7.71 -1.25
CA ALA A 13 11.70 8.14 -2.52
C ALA A 13 10.82 7.79 -3.74
N ALA A 14 10.14 6.65 -3.74
CA ALA A 14 9.23 6.26 -4.81
C ALA A 14 7.96 7.13 -4.82
N ILE A 15 7.42 7.46 -3.64
CA ILE A 15 6.30 8.39 -3.48
C ILE A 15 6.70 9.78 -3.97
N GLU A 16 7.85 10.28 -3.53
CA GLU A 16 8.40 11.56 -3.97
C GLU A 16 8.60 11.59 -5.49
N SER A 17 9.15 10.52 -6.08
CA SER A 17 9.30 10.41 -7.54
C SER A 17 7.97 10.44 -8.27
N ALA A 18 6.96 9.72 -7.80
CA ALA A 18 5.63 9.71 -8.41
C ALA A 18 4.87 11.04 -8.24
N THR A 19 5.19 11.80 -7.20
CA THR A 19 4.58 13.11 -6.91
C THR A 19 5.43 14.31 -7.36
N ALA A 20 6.74 14.12 -7.58
CA ALA A 20 7.69 15.20 -7.90
C ALA A 20 7.42 15.88 -9.26
N GLY A 21 6.78 15.20 -10.20
CA GLY A 21 6.35 15.80 -11.46
C GLY A 21 5.30 16.92 -11.32
N GLY A 22 4.73 17.11 -10.11
CA GLY A 22 3.76 18.17 -9.78
C GLY A 22 4.38 19.41 -9.12
N ARG A 23 5.61 19.31 -8.62
CA ARG A 23 6.29 20.46 -8.00
C ARG A 23 6.95 21.32 -9.08
N ARG A 24 6.63 22.62 -9.10
CA ARG A 24 7.43 23.59 -9.86
C ARG A 24 8.80 23.71 -9.21
N GLU A 25 9.86 23.77 -10.02
CA GLU A 25 11.20 24.13 -9.54
C GLU A 25 11.09 25.44 -8.75
N GLY A 26 11.27 25.39 -7.44
CA GLY A 26 11.15 26.57 -6.55
C GLY A 26 10.13 26.44 -5.41
N ASP A 27 9.28 25.41 -5.38
CA ASP A 27 8.38 25.15 -4.25
C ASP A 27 9.16 24.58 -3.06
N THR A 28 9.73 25.48 -2.25
CA THR A 28 10.12 25.14 -0.87
C THR A 28 8.88 24.68 -0.10
N GLU A 29 9.01 23.64 0.74
CA GLU A 29 7.99 23.21 1.68
C GLU A 29 7.63 24.33 2.67
N VAL A 30 6.85 25.30 2.20
CA VAL A 30 6.17 26.22 3.11
C VAL A 30 5.02 25.44 3.73
N PRO A 31 4.93 25.30 5.05
CA PRO A 31 3.81 24.64 5.69
C PRO A 31 2.51 25.25 5.18
N LEU A 32 1.64 24.42 4.58
CA LEU A 32 0.36 24.88 4.08
C LEU A 32 -0.42 25.53 5.23
N GLY A 33 -0.85 26.78 5.03
CA GLY A 33 -1.72 27.42 6.01
C GLY A 33 -2.99 26.59 6.22
N ARG A 34 -3.65 26.71 7.37
CA ARG A 34 -4.82 25.88 7.76
C ARG A 34 -5.88 25.75 6.67
N LYS A 35 -6.16 26.84 5.94
CA LYS A 35 -7.13 26.83 4.84
C LYS A 35 -6.64 25.97 3.67
N ALA A 36 -5.40 26.08 3.29
CA ALA A 36 -4.80 25.31 2.21
C ALA A 36 -4.74 23.80 2.55
N ALA A 37 -4.35 23.46 3.78
CA ALA A 37 -4.37 22.09 4.25
C ALA A 37 -5.78 21.46 4.21
N ARG A 38 -6.82 22.21 4.61
CA ARG A 38 -8.22 21.77 4.52
C ARG A 38 -8.67 21.53 3.07
N THR A 39 -8.32 22.44 2.18
CA THR A 39 -8.66 22.31 0.74
C THR A 39 -7.97 21.08 0.13
N ARG A 40 -6.67 20.88 0.43
CA ARG A 40 -5.94 19.69 -0.04
C ARG A 40 -6.57 18.39 0.50
N ALA A 41 -6.93 18.35 1.78
CA ALA A 41 -7.58 17.18 2.37
C ALA A 41 -8.95 16.91 1.72
N ALA A 42 -9.77 17.94 1.47
CA ALA A 42 -11.05 17.80 0.79
C ALA A 42 -10.90 17.27 -0.65
N LEU A 43 -9.86 17.71 -1.37
CA LEU A 43 -9.54 17.19 -2.70
C LEU A 43 -9.14 15.72 -2.67
N LEU A 44 -8.35 15.28 -1.69
CA LEU A 44 -7.96 13.87 -1.54
C LEU A 44 -9.15 12.98 -1.16
N GLU A 45 -10.03 13.45 -0.28
CA GLU A 45 -11.26 12.74 0.09
C GLU A 45 -12.17 12.60 -1.13
N ALA A 46 -12.47 13.70 -1.82
CA ALA A 46 -13.26 13.71 -3.05
C ALA A 46 -12.67 12.79 -4.14
N ALA A 47 -11.36 12.82 -4.33
CA ALA A 47 -10.69 11.96 -5.29
C ALA A 47 -10.87 10.48 -4.94
N ARG A 48 -10.73 10.12 -3.67
CA ARG A 48 -10.97 8.74 -3.20
C ARG A 48 -12.38 8.27 -3.51
N ASP A 49 -13.37 9.11 -3.22
CA ASP A 49 -14.78 8.79 -3.45
C ASP A 49 -15.07 8.63 -4.94
N VAL A 50 -14.67 9.62 -5.76
CA VAL A 50 -14.91 9.58 -7.22
C VAL A 50 -14.20 8.40 -7.87
N PHE A 51 -12.94 8.14 -7.55
CA PHE A 51 -12.22 6.97 -8.05
C PHE A 51 -12.91 5.66 -7.65
N THR A 52 -13.39 5.58 -6.42
CA THR A 52 -14.05 4.37 -5.89
C THR A 52 -15.42 4.11 -6.55
N GLU A 53 -16.14 5.17 -6.90
CA GLU A 53 -17.47 5.08 -7.51
C GLU A 53 -17.41 4.86 -9.04
N LYS A 54 -16.59 5.66 -9.74
CA LYS A 54 -16.53 5.67 -11.20
C LYS A 54 -15.42 4.81 -11.79
N GLY A 55 -14.40 4.44 -10.99
CA GLY A 55 -13.12 3.90 -11.48
C GLY A 55 -12.17 5.00 -11.95
N TYR A 56 -10.90 4.66 -12.13
CA TYR A 56 -9.87 5.63 -12.54
C TYR A 56 -10.12 6.17 -13.95
N SER A 57 -10.40 5.29 -14.91
CA SER A 57 -10.54 5.64 -16.33
C SER A 57 -11.68 6.61 -16.61
N GLN A 58 -12.75 6.56 -15.81
CA GLN A 58 -13.95 7.41 -15.95
C GLN A 58 -13.89 8.69 -15.10
N THR A 59 -12.86 8.87 -14.29
CA THR A 59 -12.71 10.04 -13.41
C THR A 59 -11.94 11.15 -14.12
N SER A 60 -12.50 12.36 -14.12
CA SER A 60 -11.83 13.58 -14.55
C SER A 60 -11.39 14.44 -13.37
N VAL A 61 -10.43 15.36 -13.61
CA VAL A 61 -10.05 16.39 -12.62
C VAL A 61 -11.24 17.28 -12.27
N GLY A 62 -12.14 17.53 -13.22
CA GLY A 62 -13.36 18.29 -13.01
C GLY A 62 -14.33 17.60 -12.04
N ASP A 63 -14.47 16.27 -12.11
CA ASP A 63 -15.28 15.51 -11.16
C ASP A 63 -14.75 15.66 -9.74
N ILE A 64 -13.42 15.53 -9.55
CA ILE A 64 -12.77 15.66 -8.24
C ILE A 64 -12.96 17.07 -7.68
N ALA A 65 -12.69 18.09 -8.48
CA ALA A 65 -12.84 19.49 -8.06
C ALA A 65 -14.30 19.82 -7.67
N SER A 66 -15.26 19.37 -8.48
CA SER A 66 -16.68 19.57 -8.24
C SER A 66 -17.14 18.87 -6.94
N THR A 67 -16.72 17.63 -6.72
CA THR A 67 -17.04 16.86 -5.51
C THR A 67 -16.41 17.51 -4.26
N ALA A 68 -15.19 18.04 -4.38
CA ALA A 68 -14.54 18.77 -3.30
C ALA A 68 -15.11 20.17 -3.04
N GLY A 69 -16.05 20.66 -3.88
CA GLY A 69 -16.62 22.02 -3.77
C GLY A 69 -15.62 23.13 -4.07
N VAL A 70 -14.64 22.89 -4.94
CA VAL A 70 -13.63 23.87 -5.32
C VAL A 70 -13.61 24.10 -6.84
N SER A 71 -13.02 25.22 -7.27
CA SER A 71 -12.81 25.49 -8.70
C SER A 71 -11.72 24.59 -9.29
N LEU A 72 -11.77 24.36 -10.60
CA LEU A 72 -10.73 23.65 -11.33
C LEU A 72 -9.35 24.33 -11.17
N GLY A 73 -9.31 25.68 -11.14
CA GLY A 73 -8.07 26.42 -10.88
C GLY A 73 -7.51 26.17 -9.47
N ALA A 74 -8.40 25.98 -8.47
CA ALA A 74 -7.96 25.63 -7.13
C ALA A 74 -7.37 24.21 -7.06
N PHE A 75 -7.93 23.26 -7.81
CA PHE A 75 -7.34 21.92 -7.92
C PHE A 75 -5.89 21.98 -8.39
N TYR A 76 -5.62 22.70 -9.47
CA TYR A 76 -4.27 22.81 -10.06
C TYR A 76 -3.25 23.58 -9.20
N GLN A 77 -3.68 24.19 -8.09
CA GLN A 77 -2.78 24.72 -7.08
C GLN A 77 -2.18 23.64 -6.17
N TYR A 78 -2.84 22.48 -6.08
CA TYR A 78 -2.45 21.39 -5.16
C TYR A 78 -1.96 20.15 -5.89
N PHE A 79 -2.50 19.88 -7.06
CA PHE A 79 -2.22 18.65 -7.82
C PHE A 79 -2.10 18.97 -9.30
N ARG A 80 -1.15 18.35 -9.96
CA ARG A 80 -0.90 18.49 -11.41
C ARG A 80 -2.02 17.86 -12.22
N ASP A 81 -2.41 16.65 -11.87
CA ASP A 81 -3.39 15.82 -12.57
C ASP A 81 -3.95 14.71 -11.65
N ARG A 82 -4.74 13.83 -12.21
CA ARG A 82 -5.32 12.71 -11.46
C ARG A 82 -4.30 11.63 -11.06
N VAL A 83 -3.18 11.50 -11.78
CA VAL A 83 -2.08 10.59 -11.44
C VAL A 83 -1.44 11.05 -10.13
N ASP A 84 -1.11 12.34 -10.03
CA ASP A 84 -0.54 12.97 -8.86
C ASP A 84 -1.42 12.81 -7.61
N VAL A 85 -2.74 13.03 -7.75
CA VAL A 85 -3.70 12.80 -6.66
C VAL A 85 -3.70 11.34 -6.23
N LEU A 86 -3.74 10.40 -7.17
CA LEU A 86 -3.77 8.98 -6.85
C LEU A 86 -2.46 8.51 -6.20
N ALA A 87 -1.30 8.93 -6.73
CA ALA A 87 0.00 8.67 -6.13
C ALA A 87 0.08 9.18 -4.69
N THR A 88 -0.45 10.39 -4.44
CA THR A 88 -0.54 10.96 -3.10
C THR A 88 -1.41 10.10 -2.16
N LEU A 89 -2.59 9.68 -2.61
CA LEU A 89 -3.48 8.81 -1.82
C LEU A 89 -2.83 7.48 -1.46
N VAL A 90 -2.16 6.86 -2.43
CA VAL A 90 -1.43 5.60 -2.23
C VAL A 90 -0.26 5.82 -1.29
N GLY A 91 0.52 6.88 -1.50
CA GLY A 91 1.67 7.22 -0.66
C GLY A 91 1.30 7.46 0.80
N GLU A 92 0.24 8.24 1.07
CA GLU A 92 -0.25 8.47 2.43
C GLU A 92 -0.77 7.17 3.07
N GLY A 93 -1.39 6.28 2.29
CA GLY A 93 -1.81 4.95 2.75
C GLY A 93 -0.63 4.07 3.13
N ALA A 94 0.38 4.00 2.25
CA ALA A 94 1.61 3.23 2.47
C ALA A 94 2.38 3.74 3.69
N GLN A 95 2.49 5.07 3.86
CA GLN A 95 3.16 5.65 5.03
C GLN A 95 2.49 5.26 6.34
N ARG A 96 1.15 5.33 6.40
CA ARG A 96 0.41 4.88 7.60
C ARG A 96 0.67 3.41 7.93
N MET A 97 0.72 2.54 6.91
CA MET A 97 1.05 1.12 7.11
C MET A 97 2.48 0.92 7.61
N LEU A 98 3.46 1.68 7.11
CA LEU A 98 4.84 1.61 7.56
C LEU A 98 5.04 2.15 8.98
N ASP A 99 4.23 3.11 9.40
CA ASP A 99 4.27 3.69 10.75
C ASP A 99 3.59 2.80 11.79
N ASP A 100 2.73 1.88 11.36
CA ASP A 100 2.07 0.94 12.25
C ASP A 100 3.00 -0.24 12.61
N ALA A 101 3.57 -0.19 13.80
CA ALA A 101 4.43 -1.26 14.31
C ALA A 101 3.74 -2.64 14.41
N SER A 102 2.39 -2.67 14.39
CA SER A 102 1.62 -3.92 14.36
C SER A 102 1.76 -4.68 13.04
N GLN A 103 2.24 -4.02 11.98
CA GLN A 103 2.48 -4.63 10.67
C GLN A 103 3.82 -5.36 10.58
N VAL A 104 4.66 -5.29 11.61
CA VAL A 104 5.98 -5.96 11.61
C VAL A 104 5.88 -7.28 12.37
N TRP A 105 6.15 -8.38 11.66
CA TRP A 105 6.33 -9.68 12.29
C TRP A 105 7.72 -9.79 12.91
N ARG A 106 7.76 -10.31 14.14
CA ARG A 106 9.01 -10.66 14.82
C ARG A 106 9.06 -12.18 14.97
N PRO A 107 10.16 -12.83 14.58
CA PRO A 107 10.26 -14.30 14.56
C PRO A 107 9.97 -14.96 15.91
N ASN A 108 10.37 -14.35 17.02
CA ASN A 108 10.14 -14.81 18.39
C ASN A 108 8.66 -14.79 18.82
N GLU A 109 7.78 -14.14 18.08
CA GLU A 109 6.33 -14.17 18.30
C GLU A 109 5.66 -15.41 17.69
N GLY A 110 6.40 -16.20 16.90
CA GLY A 110 5.94 -17.43 16.29
C GLY A 110 4.68 -17.26 15.43
N ARG A 111 3.77 -18.25 15.49
CA ARG A 111 2.52 -18.25 14.74
C ARG A 111 1.60 -17.07 15.09
N ASP A 112 1.55 -16.67 16.37
CA ASP A 112 0.66 -15.61 16.82
C ASP A 112 1.08 -14.25 16.27
N GLY A 113 2.37 -14.00 16.13
CA GLY A 113 2.90 -12.80 15.47
C GLY A 113 2.51 -12.73 13.99
N ILE A 114 2.62 -13.85 13.26
CA ILE A 114 2.15 -13.96 11.87
C ILE A 114 0.65 -13.65 11.81
N ARG A 115 -0.16 -14.26 12.66
CA ARG A 115 -1.61 -14.05 12.70
C ARG A 115 -1.97 -12.59 12.96
N ARG A 116 -1.28 -11.95 13.89
CA ARG A 116 -1.48 -10.52 14.20
C ARG A 116 -1.23 -9.63 12.99
N VAL A 117 -0.10 -9.80 12.31
CA VAL A 117 0.25 -9.02 11.12
C VAL A 117 -0.73 -9.27 9.98
N LEU A 118 -1.06 -10.53 9.72
CA LEU A 118 -2.02 -10.89 8.68
C LEU A 118 -3.42 -10.34 8.99
N HIS A 119 -3.85 -10.36 10.26
CA HIS A 119 -5.14 -9.80 10.66
C HIS A 119 -5.21 -8.29 10.36
N ALA A 120 -4.19 -7.55 10.74
CA ALA A 120 -4.11 -6.11 10.46
C ALA A 120 -4.12 -5.83 8.94
N PHE A 121 -3.31 -6.55 8.16
CA PHE A 121 -3.26 -6.42 6.71
C PHE A 121 -4.60 -6.76 6.04
N VAL A 122 -5.19 -7.91 6.33
CA VAL A 122 -6.45 -8.38 5.73
C VAL A 122 -7.62 -7.45 6.09
N THR A 123 -7.65 -6.96 7.33
CA THR A 123 -8.67 -5.99 7.78
C THR A 123 -8.56 -4.69 6.98
N HIS A 124 -7.34 -4.15 6.85
CA HIS A 124 -7.10 -2.95 6.05
C HIS A 124 -7.46 -3.17 4.57
N TYR A 125 -7.03 -4.29 3.99
CA TYR A 125 -7.30 -4.63 2.58
C TYR A 125 -8.81 -4.69 2.31
N ARG A 126 -9.57 -5.37 3.18
CA ARG A 126 -11.02 -5.43 3.07
C ARG A 126 -11.67 -4.05 3.18
N ALA A 127 -11.26 -3.24 4.14
CA ALA A 127 -11.79 -1.89 4.32
C ALA A 127 -11.55 -0.99 3.10
N THR A 128 -10.43 -1.20 2.40
CA THR A 128 -10.03 -0.44 1.22
C THR A 128 -10.29 -1.15 -0.11
N SER A 129 -11.05 -2.24 -0.12
CA SER A 129 -11.22 -3.13 -1.29
C SER A 129 -11.71 -2.44 -2.56
N LYS A 130 -12.59 -1.44 -2.43
CA LYS A 130 -13.03 -0.64 -3.57
C LYS A 130 -11.88 0.17 -4.18
N PHE A 131 -11.02 0.75 -3.34
CA PHE A 131 -9.83 1.46 -3.77
C PHE A 131 -8.77 0.53 -4.35
N GLN A 132 -8.63 -0.69 -3.82
CA GLN A 132 -7.73 -1.71 -4.39
C GLN A 132 -8.09 -2.08 -5.83
N ARG A 133 -9.38 -2.05 -6.19
CA ARG A 133 -9.81 -2.22 -7.59
C ARG A 133 -9.27 -1.11 -8.49
N VAL A 134 -9.38 0.14 -8.05
CA VAL A 134 -8.84 1.31 -8.76
C VAL A 134 -7.33 1.18 -8.95
N TRP A 135 -6.65 0.76 -7.88
CA TRP A 135 -5.21 0.56 -7.89
C TRP A 135 -4.77 -0.53 -8.87
N GLU A 136 -5.50 -1.64 -8.93
CA GLU A 136 -5.24 -2.71 -9.91
C GLU A 136 -5.44 -2.24 -11.35
N GLU A 137 -6.54 -1.52 -11.63
CA GLU A 137 -6.83 -0.95 -12.95
C GLU A 137 -5.70 -0.04 -13.44
N VAL A 138 -5.25 0.87 -12.60
CA VAL A 138 -4.35 1.95 -13.01
C VAL A 138 -2.92 1.47 -13.27
N THR A 139 -2.46 0.45 -12.59
CA THR A 139 -1.09 -0.06 -12.76
C THR A 139 -0.84 -0.72 -14.12
N HIS A 140 -1.89 -0.98 -14.88
CA HIS A 140 -1.79 -1.48 -16.26
C HIS A 140 -1.78 -0.36 -17.31
N VAL A 141 -2.14 0.87 -16.95
CA VAL A 141 -2.32 1.97 -17.92
C VAL A 141 -1.38 3.15 -17.66
N ASP A 142 -0.74 3.21 -16.48
CA ASP A 142 0.14 4.32 -16.11
C ASP A 142 1.51 3.83 -15.60
N GLY A 143 2.59 4.29 -16.25
CA GLY A 143 3.95 3.85 -15.96
C GLY A 143 4.50 4.34 -14.61
N GLU A 144 4.13 5.55 -14.16
CA GLU A 144 4.58 6.11 -12.88
C GLU A 144 3.93 5.35 -11.71
N LEU A 145 2.63 5.09 -11.81
CA LEU A 145 1.90 4.31 -10.81
C LEU A 145 2.31 2.84 -10.79
N ALA A 146 2.64 2.27 -11.95
CA ALA A 146 3.23 0.93 -12.02
C ALA A 146 4.62 0.87 -11.34
N ALA A 147 5.43 1.92 -11.47
CA ALA A 147 6.72 2.00 -10.78
C ALA A 147 6.54 2.12 -9.26
N LEU A 148 5.60 2.95 -8.81
CA LEU A 148 5.25 3.06 -7.40
C LEU A 148 4.78 1.71 -6.83
N ARG A 149 3.90 0.99 -7.55
CA ARG A 149 3.47 -0.35 -7.13
C ARG A 149 4.64 -1.32 -6.97
N ARG A 150 5.55 -1.36 -7.94
CA ARG A 150 6.74 -2.22 -7.85
C ARG A 150 7.57 -1.93 -6.60
N GLU A 151 7.75 -0.66 -6.26
CA GLU A 151 8.54 -0.29 -5.08
C GLU A 151 7.83 -0.64 -3.77
N LEU A 152 6.51 -0.46 -3.69
CA LEU A 152 5.72 -0.89 -2.55
C LEU A 152 5.82 -2.41 -2.34
N VAL A 153 5.64 -3.20 -3.41
CA VAL A 153 5.79 -4.66 -3.35
C VAL A 153 7.19 -5.06 -2.87
N ARG A 154 8.24 -4.44 -3.43
CA ARG A 154 9.63 -4.71 -3.00
C ARG A 154 9.84 -4.41 -1.52
N THR A 155 9.24 -3.34 -1.01
CA THR A 155 9.39 -2.94 0.40
C THR A 155 8.76 -3.96 1.33
N TYR A 156 7.53 -4.39 1.05
CA TYR A 156 6.87 -5.43 1.86
C TYR A 156 7.61 -6.76 1.78
N THR A 157 8.03 -7.18 0.58
CA THR A 157 8.79 -8.41 0.39
C THR A 157 10.13 -8.37 1.12
N SER A 158 10.86 -7.24 1.05
CA SER A 158 12.12 -7.08 1.77
C SER A 158 11.95 -7.10 3.29
N ALA A 159 10.86 -6.57 3.82
CA ALA A 159 10.57 -6.62 5.25
C ALA A 159 10.37 -8.08 5.72
N VAL A 160 9.63 -8.87 4.93
CA VAL A 160 9.44 -10.30 5.21
C VAL A 160 10.76 -11.07 5.10
N GLU A 161 11.55 -10.82 4.06
CA GLU A 161 12.87 -11.43 3.88
C GLU A 161 13.78 -11.19 5.09
N VAL A 162 13.86 -9.96 5.58
CA VAL A 162 14.67 -9.62 6.77
C VAL A 162 14.16 -10.39 8.00
N ALA A 163 12.85 -10.45 8.21
CA ALA A 163 12.27 -11.18 9.33
C ALA A 163 12.56 -12.69 9.24
N LEU A 164 12.45 -13.30 8.05
CA LEU A 164 12.77 -14.72 7.85
C LEU A 164 14.25 -15.03 8.11
N ARG A 165 15.18 -14.17 7.64
CA ARG A 165 16.63 -14.33 7.91
C ARG A 165 16.93 -14.26 9.41
N LEU A 166 16.34 -13.29 10.10
CA LEU A 166 16.48 -13.18 11.55
C LEU A 166 15.93 -14.43 12.26
N GLY A 167 14.80 -14.95 11.79
CA GLY A 167 14.23 -16.19 12.33
C GLY A 167 15.10 -17.43 12.10
N GLN A 168 15.85 -17.51 10.99
CA GLN A 168 16.86 -18.56 10.77
C GLN A 168 18.03 -18.43 11.76
N GLU A 169 18.50 -17.21 12.00
CA GLU A 169 19.57 -16.94 12.98
C GLU A 169 19.13 -17.29 14.42
N GLU A 170 17.87 -17.06 14.77
CA GLU A 170 17.28 -17.37 16.08
C GLU A 170 16.80 -18.83 16.21
N GLY A 171 16.78 -19.61 15.13
CA GLY A 171 16.32 -21.01 15.10
C GLY A 171 14.79 -21.17 15.13
N SER A 172 14.02 -20.14 14.89
CA SER A 172 12.55 -20.17 14.82
C SER A 172 12.01 -20.41 13.40
N VAL A 173 12.84 -20.19 12.39
CA VAL A 173 12.59 -20.46 10.97
C VAL A 173 13.55 -21.54 10.50
N ARG A 174 13.03 -22.51 9.72
CA ARG A 174 13.82 -23.63 9.20
C ARG A 174 15.01 -23.13 8.35
N VAL A 175 16.17 -23.72 8.56
CA VAL A 175 17.45 -23.27 7.98
C VAL A 175 17.59 -23.56 6.48
N ASP A 176 16.83 -24.53 5.97
CA ASP A 176 16.82 -24.94 4.56
C ASP A 176 15.82 -24.13 3.70
N LEU A 177 15.13 -23.15 4.28
CA LEU A 177 14.21 -22.29 3.54
C LEU A 177 14.99 -21.32 2.63
N ASP A 178 14.66 -21.32 1.35
CA ASP A 178 15.04 -20.21 0.46
C ASP A 178 14.26 -18.95 0.87
N VAL A 179 14.92 -18.10 1.63
CA VAL A 179 14.29 -16.92 2.25
C VAL A 179 13.80 -15.91 1.21
N GLU A 180 14.57 -15.70 0.14
CA GLU A 180 14.20 -14.75 -0.91
C GLU A 180 12.96 -15.22 -1.67
N GLY A 181 12.99 -16.48 -2.14
CA GLY A 181 11.84 -17.10 -2.81
C GLY A 181 10.60 -17.19 -1.92
N ALA A 182 10.80 -17.55 -0.65
CA ALA A 182 9.70 -17.63 0.33
C ALA A 182 9.07 -16.25 0.59
N ALA A 183 9.86 -15.20 0.74
CA ALA A 183 9.33 -13.85 0.95
C ALA A 183 8.45 -13.40 -0.22
N VAL A 184 8.89 -13.65 -1.46
CA VAL A 184 8.10 -13.36 -2.68
C VAL A 184 6.82 -14.18 -2.71
N ALA A 185 6.91 -15.49 -2.48
CA ALA A 185 5.76 -16.40 -2.53
C ALA A 185 4.71 -16.05 -1.47
N LEU A 186 5.13 -15.83 -0.22
CA LEU A 186 4.24 -15.56 0.90
C LEU A 186 3.53 -14.20 0.75
N THR A 187 4.25 -13.15 0.39
CA THR A 187 3.64 -11.84 0.18
C THR A 187 2.69 -11.83 -1.01
N SER A 188 3.06 -12.49 -2.12
CA SER A 188 2.19 -12.64 -3.30
C SER A 188 0.93 -13.45 -3.00
N MET A 189 1.05 -14.53 -2.22
CA MET A 189 -0.08 -15.33 -1.75
C MET A 189 -1.07 -14.48 -0.96
N VAL A 190 -0.60 -13.69 -0.01
CA VAL A 190 -1.45 -12.83 0.83
C VAL A 190 -2.18 -11.80 -0.01
N ASP A 191 -1.45 -11.02 -0.82
CA ASP A 191 -2.02 -10.00 -1.69
C ASP A 191 -3.07 -10.58 -2.64
N ARG A 192 -2.71 -11.64 -3.36
CA ARG A 192 -3.61 -12.25 -4.35
C ARG A 192 -4.83 -12.91 -3.71
N THR A 193 -4.70 -13.53 -2.53
CA THR A 193 -5.83 -14.09 -1.79
C THR A 193 -6.80 -12.98 -1.38
N CYS A 194 -6.29 -11.87 -0.85
CA CYS A 194 -7.12 -10.73 -0.48
C CYS A 194 -7.83 -10.13 -1.70
N TYR A 195 -7.12 -9.97 -2.83
CA TYR A 195 -7.71 -9.48 -4.07
C TYR A 195 -8.87 -10.37 -4.54
N LEU A 196 -8.64 -11.67 -4.64
CA LEU A 196 -9.66 -12.61 -5.10
C LEU A 196 -10.88 -12.60 -4.18
N ARG A 197 -10.69 -12.58 -2.86
CA ARG A 197 -11.78 -12.64 -1.89
C ARG A 197 -12.56 -11.34 -1.73
N PHE A 198 -11.90 -10.20 -1.77
CA PHE A 198 -12.55 -8.94 -1.41
C PHE A 198 -12.78 -7.99 -2.57
N VAL A 199 -12.09 -8.18 -3.70
CA VAL A 199 -12.19 -7.32 -4.87
C VAL A 199 -12.85 -8.02 -6.05
N PHE A 200 -12.32 -9.20 -6.41
CA PHE A 200 -12.74 -9.91 -7.63
C PHE A 200 -14.06 -10.67 -7.45
N ASP A 201 -14.11 -11.63 -6.54
CA ASP A 201 -15.22 -12.58 -6.43
C ASP A 201 -16.27 -12.17 -5.38
N ARG A 202 -15.93 -11.32 -4.43
CA ARG A 202 -16.82 -10.82 -3.37
C ARG A 202 -17.77 -11.87 -2.80
N GLN A 203 -17.26 -13.09 -2.55
CA GLN A 203 -18.11 -14.18 -2.05
C GLN A 203 -18.80 -13.76 -0.75
N PRO A 204 -20.14 -13.77 -0.69
CA PRO A 204 -20.87 -13.47 0.51
C PRO A 204 -20.46 -14.45 1.63
N GLY A 205 -20.06 -13.93 2.78
CA GLY A 205 -19.72 -14.76 3.97
C GLY A 205 -18.23 -15.05 4.15
N GLN A 206 -17.34 -14.70 3.23
CA GLN A 206 -15.90 -14.78 3.48
C GLN A 206 -15.45 -13.57 4.31
N GLY A 207 -15.33 -13.79 5.62
CA GLY A 207 -14.89 -12.79 6.58
C GLY A 207 -13.37 -12.59 6.62
N VAL A 208 -12.93 -11.62 7.42
CA VAL A 208 -11.51 -11.39 7.74
C VAL A 208 -10.93 -12.64 8.42
N GLU A 209 -11.58 -13.13 9.47
CA GLU A 209 -11.07 -14.23 10.29
C GLU A 209 -10.77 -15.51 9.50
N PRO A 210 -11.69 -16.05 8.67
CA PRO A 210 -11.38 -17.25 7.89
C PRO A 210 -10.24 -17.06 6.88
N THR A 211 -10.05 -15.82 6.41
CA THR A 211 -8.92 -15.49 5.52
C THR A 211 -7.61 -15.47 6.28
N VAL A 212 -7.61 -14.85 7.46
CA VAL A 212 -6.45 -14.79 8.34
C VAL A 212 -6.04 -16.19 8.81
N ASP A 213 -6.99 -17.02 9.21
CA ASP A 213 -6.69 -18.36 9.71
C ASP A 213 -5.99 -19.21 8.64
N VAL A 214 -6.55 -19.28 7.45
CA VAL A 214 -5.95 -20.05 6.33
C VAL A 214 -4.57 -19.52 5.94
N LEU A 215 -4.40 -18.19 5.81
CA LEU A 215 -3.12 -17.59 5.47
C LEU A 215 -2.07 -17.82 6.56
N THR A 216 -2.49 -17.76 7.83
CA THR A 216 -1.60 -17.99 8.98
C THR A 216 -1.11 -19.45 8.99
N ASP A 217 -2.00 -20.41 8.75
CA ASP A 217 -1.65 -21.82 8.76
C ASP A 217 -0.67 -22.18 7.63
N ILE A 218 -0.92 -21.68 6.43
CA ILE A 218 -0.03 -21.90 5.29
C ILE A 218 1.33 -21.25 5.55
N TRP A 219 1.34 -19.99 5.99
CA TRP A 219 2.58 -19.26 6.27
C TRP A 219 3.41 -19.95 7.34
N TRP A 220 2.79 -20.25 8.49
CA TRP A 220 3.47 -20.91 9.60
C TRP A 220 4.03 -22.28 9.22
N THR A 221 3.25 -23.06 8.48
CA THR A 221 3.69 -24.39 8.02
C THR A 221 4.88 -24.30 7.05
N ALA A 222 4.96 -23.27 6.25
CA ALA A 222 6.05 -23.07 5.33
C ALA A 222 7.37 -22.67 6.03
N VAL A 223 7.30 -21.91 7.14
CA VAL A 223 8.48 -21.27 7.71
C VAL A 223 8.99 -21.92 9.02
N LYS A 224 8.12 -22.59 9.78
CA LYS A 224 8.49 -23.13 11.09
C LYS A 224 9.67 -24.11 11.00
N ALA A 225 10.58 -24.03 11.97
CA ALA A 225 11.67 -24.97 12.19
C ALA A 225 11.15 -26.36 12.60
#